data_7cb7f5c54986318f4c27ccb87324117b
#
_entry.id   7cb7f5c54986318f4c27ccb87324117b
#
_cell.length_a   1.000
_cell.length_b   1.000
_cell.length_c   1.000
_cell.angle_alpha   90.00
_cell.angle_beta   90.00
_cell.angle_gamma   90.00
#
_symmetry.space_group_name_H-M   'P 1'
#
loop_
_entity.id
_entity.type
_entity.pdbx_description
1 polymer ?
#
loop_
_entity_poly.entity_id
_entity_poly.type
_entity_poly.pdbx_seq_one_letter_code
_entity_poly.pdbx_strand_id
1 'polypeptide(L)'
;NDFSGINRKMLGKGYIKLKGLGTEDVYVVIKPGGRLLIPSGIKVLINPKESMLMAANKSGIATKEGLSFTAEIVDSPYTGEMHIGIQNNSPEEVWIPLQQDKKIMQFIHVPILLSNPIEIPNEEYEEKAKDWGTRGDKGFGAHDNK
;
A
#
# COMPACT_ATOMS: atom_id res chain seq x y z
N ASN A 1 -18.37 4.72 18.56
CA ASN A 1 -17.38 4.92 17.49
C ASN A 1 -18.09 5.62 16.35
N ASP A 2 -17.67 6.85 16.08
CA ASP A 2 -18.23 7.65 14.99
C ASP A 2 -17.56 7.24 13.68
N PHE A 3 -18.30 6.57 12.80
CA PHE A 3 -17.86 6.21 11.46
C PHE A 3 -18.17 7.28 10.42
N SER A 4 -18.64 8.48 10.85
CA SER A 4 -18.97 9.59 9.96
C SER A 4 -17.76 10.10 9.15
N GLY A 5 -16.53 9.88 9.64
CA GLY A 5 -15.29 10.24 8.96
C GLY A 5 -14.96 9.37 7.73
N ILE A 6 -15.67 8.26 7.52
CA ILE A 6 -15.48 7.46 6.30
C ILE A 6 -16.20 8.16 5.15
N ASN A 7 -15.45 8.93 4.39
CA ASN A 7 -16.00 9.67 3.25
C ASN A 7 -16.46 8.71 2.16
N ARG A 8 -17.79 8.61 1.95
CA ARG A 8 -18.39 7.73 0.93
C ARG A 8 -17.84 7.97 -0.48
N LYS A 9 -17.37 9.17 -0.80
CA LYS A 9 -16.74 9.48 -2.08
C LYS A 9 -15.37 8.80 -2.27
N MET A 10 -14.70 8.42 -1.17
CA MET A 10 -13.41 7.73 -1.19
C MET A 10 -13.54 6.21 -1.24
N LEU A 11 -14.75 5.67 -1.09
CA LEU A 11 -14.96 4.23 -0.95
C LEU A 11 -14.97 3.46 -2.29
N GLY A 12 -14.86 4.13 -3.42
CA GLY A 12 -14.83 3.45 -4.73
C GLY A 12 -15.99 2.45 -4.89
N LYS A 13 -15.69 1.18 -5.18
CA LYS A 13 -16.67 0.09 -5.30
C LYS A 13 -16.99 -0.63 -3.98
N GLY A 14 -16.48 -0.15 -2.86
CA GLY A 14 -16.80 -0.71 -1.55
C GLY A 14 -18.01 -0.05 -0.88
N TYR A 15 -18.51 -0.66 0.15
CA TYR A 15 -19.56 -0.10 1.00
C TYR A 15 -19.42 -0.59 2.44
N ILE A 16 -19.98 0.18 3.37
CA ILE A 16 -20.10 -0.24 4.76
C ILE A 16 -21.45 -0.95 4.91
N LYS A 17 -21.42 -2.15 5.45
CA LYS A 17 -22.61 -2.91 5.78
C LYS A 17 -22.69 -3.09 7.29
N LEU A 18 -23.82 -2.69 7.86
CA LEU A 18 -24.17 -3.00 9.23
C LEU A 18 -24.89 -4.35 9.25
N LYS A 19 -24.44 -5.24 10.13
CA LYS A 19 -25.10 -6.54 10.36
C LYS A 19 -25.61 -6.55 11.79
N GLY A 20 -26.92 -6.71 11.96
CA GLY A 20 -27.56 -6.71 13.27
C GLY A 20 -27.89 -5.32 13.82
N LEU A 21 -28.37 -5.25 15.06
CA LEU A 21 -28.76 -4.02 15.76
C LEU A 21 -27.64 -3.46 16.68
N GLY A 22 -26.47 -4.12 16.73
CA GLY A 22 -25.33 -3.74 17.57
C GLY A 22 -24.19 -3.10 16.76
N THR A 23 -23.40 -2.26 17.43
CA THR A 23 -22.20 -1.66 16.84
C THR A 23 -21.06 -2.66 16.64
N GLU A 24 -21.20 -3.89 17.18
CA GLU A 24 -20.19 -4.95 17.13
C GLU A 24 -20.07 -5.64 15.76
N ASP A 25 -21.06 -5.44 14.89
CA ASP A 25 -21.19 -6.10 13.59
C ASP A 25 -20.98 -5.14 12.42
N VAL A 26 -20.04 -4.21 12.52
CA VAL A 26 -19.72 -3.27 11.43
C VAL A 26 -18.60 -3.83 10.56
N TYR A 27 -18.87 -3.95 9.27
CA TYR A 27 -17.92 -4.46 8.28
C TYR A 27 -17.71 -3.45 7.15
N VAL A 28 -16.48 -3.38 6.67
CA VAL A 28 -16.19 -2.85 5.34
C VAL A 28 -16.26 -3.99 4.35
N VAL A 29 -17.13 -3.86 3.35
CA VAL A 29 -17.30 -4.87 2.32
C VAL A 29 -16.70 -4.39 1.02
N ILE A 30 -15.79 -5.19 0.45
CA ILE A 30 -15.11 -4.88 -0.79
C ILE A 30 -15.53 -5.90 -1.85
N LYS A 31 -16.21 -5.41 -2.87
CA LYS A 31 -16.62 -6.24 -4.02
C LYS A 31 -15.42 -6.72 -4.82
N PRO A 32 -15.54 -7.81 -5.60
CA PRO A 32 -14.51 -8.23 -6.54
C PRO A 32 -14.01 -7.08 -7.43
N GLY A 33 -12.70 -6.91 -7.52
CA GLY A 33 -12.05 -5.80 -8.23
C GLY A 33 -12.27 -4.41 -7.60
N GLY A 34 -12.97 -4.34 -6.46
CA GLY A 34 -13.21 -3.09 -5.73
C GLY A 34 -11.96 -2.57 -5.03
N ARG A 35 -11.87 -1.24 -4.89
CA ARG A 35 -10.81 -0.55 -4.14
C ARG A 35 -11.42 0.38 -3.12
N LEU A 36 -10.77 0.48 -1.96
CA LEU A 36 -11.15 1.42 -0.90
C LEU A 36 -9.91 2.16 -0.40
N LEU A 37 -10.15 3.36 0.10
CA LEU A 37 -9.21 4.10 0.93
C LEU A 37 -9.84 4.24 2.32
N ILE A 38 -9.24 3.59 3.31
CA ILE A 38 -9.78 3.52 4.67
C ILE A 38 -8.91 4.40 5.58
N PRO A 39 -9.47 5.40 6.27
CA PRO A 39 -8.75 6.17 7.27
C PRO A 39 -8.38 5.26 8.45
N SER A 40 -7.14 5.34 8.91
CA SER A 40 -6.63 4.47 9.98
C SER A 40 -6.83 5.02 11.39
N GLY A 41 -7.12 6.30 11.54
CA GLY A 41 -7.11 7.00 12.82
C GLY A 41 -5.69 7.26 13.37
N ILE A 42 -4.63 6.94 12.61
CA ILE A 42 -3.24 7.00 13.09
C ILE A 42 -2.47 8.07 12.32
N LYS A 43 -1.77 8.93 13.08
CA LYS A 43 -0.76 9.86 12.57
C LYS A 43 0.58 9.47 13.14
N VAL A 44 1.64 9.62 12.36
CA VAL A 44 3.01 9.27 12.75
C VAL A 44 3.97 10.41 12.48
N LEU A 45 5.02 10.47 13.29
CA LEU A 45 6.22 11.25 13.00
C LEU A 45 7.36 10.27 12.78
N ILE A 46 7.85 10.20 11.56
CA ILE A 46 8.88 9.24 11.18
C ILE A 46 10.25 9.83 11.51
N ASN A 47 11.04 9.08 12.28
CA ASN A 47 12.39 9.44 12.69
C ASN A 47 13.31 8.22 12.60
N PRO A 48 14.50 8.29 11.95
CA PRO A 48 15.08 9.49 11.35
C PRO A 48 14.33 9.95 10.09
N LYS A 49 14.54 11.21 9.68
CA LYS A 49 13.89 11.77 8.48
C LYS A 49 14.31 11.08 7.19
N GLU A 50 15.49 10.47 7.19
CA GLU A 50 16.02 9.64 6.09
C GLU A 50 15.45 8.21 6.14
N SER A 51 14.16 8.11 6.45
CA SER A 51 13.45 6.83 6.47
C SER A 51 11.99 7.01 6.07
N MET A 52 11.33 5.91 5.83
CA MET A 52 9.91 5.85 5.47
C MET A 52 9.23 4.66 6.14
N LEU A 53 7.91 4.68 6.22
CA LEU A 53 7.13 3.48 6.48
C LEU A 53 6.66 2.90 5.13
N MET A 54 6.94 1.65 4.94
CA MET A 54 6.46 0.88 3.79
C MET A 54 5.32 -0.04 4.26
N ALA A 55 4.15 0.14 3.69
CA ALA A 55 3.05 -0.78 3.89
C ALA A 55 3.33 -2.10 3.17
N ALA A 56 3.10 -3.20 3.85
CA ALA A 56 3.32 -4.53 3.31
C ALA A 56 2.11 -5.42 3.52
N ASN A 57 1.88 -6.30 2.56
CA ASN A 57 0.86 -7.33 2.66
C ASN A 57 1.18 -8.29 3.80
N LYS A 58 0.16 -8.70 4.53
CA LYS A 58 0.26 -9.89 5.39
C LYS A 58 -0.03 -11.11 4.52
N SER A 59 0.83 -12.10 4.57
CA SER A 59 0.74 -13.29 3.70
C SER A 59 -0.65 -13.96 3.77
N GLY A 60 -1.19 -14.16 4.97
CA GLY A 60 -2.51 -14.78 5.13
C GLY A 60 -3.65 -13.96 4.52
N ILE A 61 -3.59 -12.63 4.63
CA ILE A 61 -4.59 -11.73 4.04
C ILE A 61 -4.47 -11.72 2.51
N ALA A 62 -3.26 -11.63 1.99
CA ALA A 62 -3.02 -11.59 0.55
C ALA A 62 -3.37 -12.91 -0.13
N THR A 63 -2.95 -14.05 0.46
CA THR A 63 -3.11 -15.38 -0.19
C THR A 63 -4.45 -16.03 0.05
N LYS A 64 -5.05 -15.84 1.23
CA LYS A 64 -6.33 -16.49 1.58
C LYS A 64 -7.54 -15.62 1.28
N GLU A 65 -7.43 -14.31 1.47
CA GLU A 65 -8.53 -13.38 1.29
C GLU A 65 -8.44 -12.59 -0.03
N GLY A 66 -7.30 -12.67 -0.73
CA GLY A 66 -7.12 -11.99 -2.01
C GLY A 66 -7.03 -10.45 -1.91
N LEU A 67 -6.71 -9.92 -0.72
CA LEU A 67 -6.58 -8.49 -0.53
C LEU A 67 -5.13 -8.03 -0.76
N SER A 68 -4.96 -6.93 -1.49
CA SER A 68 -3.67 -6.26 -1.66
C SER A 68 -3.76 -4.77 -1.34
N PHE A 69 -2.62 -4.17 -0.99
CA PHE A 69 -2.54 -2.73 -0.71
C PHE A 69 -2.12 -1.95 -1.95
N THR A 70 -2.63 -0.72 -2.08
CA THR A 70 -2.43 0.13 -3.25
C THR A 70 -1.71 1.45 -2.94
N ALA A 71 -1.51 1.76 -1.66
CA ALA A 71 -0.74 2.90 -1.17
C ALA A 71 0.30 2.38 -0.19
N GLU A 72 1.54 2.27 -0.64
CA GLU A 72 2.57 1.51 0.07
C GLU A 72 3.55 2.37 0.85
N ILE A 73 3.72 3.63 0.47
CA ILE A 73 4.77 4.48 1.04
C ILE A 73 4.15 5.62 1.86
N VAL A 74 4.66 5.78 3.07
CA VAL A 74 4.47 6.95 3.92
C VAL A 74 5.85 7.56 4.15
N ASP A 75 6.11 8.67 3.50
CA ASP A 75 7.37 9.40 3.59
C ASP A 75 7.48 10.24 4.87
N SER A 76 8.68 10.54 5.32
CA SER A 76 8.90 11.21 6.60
C SER A 76 8.30 12.63 6.69
N PRO A 77 8.20 13.43 5.62
CA PRO A 77 7.52 14.72 5.66
C PRO A 77 6.00 14.64 5.80
N TYR A 78 5.38 13.48 5.57
CA TYR A 78 3.94 13.34 5.69
C TYR A 78 3.52 13.30 7.15
N THR A 79 2.74 14.27 7.59
CA THR A 79 2.23 14.41 8.96
C THR A 79 0.72 14.20 9.09
N GLY A 80 0.07 13.88 7.98
CA GLY A 80 -1.37 13.61 7.93
C GLY A 80 -1.74 12.25 8.52
N GLU A 81 -3.03 11.96 8.49
CA GLU A 81 -3.53 10.64 8.84
C GLU A 81 -3.13 9.61 7.79
N MET A 82 -2.58 8.48 8.21
CA MET A 82 -2.31 7.36 7.32
C MET A 82 -3.62 6.73 6.84
N HIS A 83 -3.69 6.44 5.55
CA HIS A 83 -4.84 5.78 4.94
C HIS A 83 -4.42 4.41 4.42
N ILE A 84 -5.34 3.46 4.53
CA ILE A 84 -5.16 2.10 4.02
C ILE A 84 -5.81 2.01 2.66
N GLY A 85 -5.00 2.08 1.59
CA GLY A 85 -5.45 1.77 0.24
C GLY A 85 -5.50 0.25 0.05
N ILE A 86 -6.68 -0.30 -0.26
CA ILE A 86 -6.88 -1.74 -0.35
C ILE A 86 -7.69 -2.11 -1.58
N GLN A 87 -7.32 -3.21 -2.22
CA GLN A 87 -8.02 -3.79 -3.36
C GLN A 87 -8.36 -5.25 -3.10
N ASN A 88 -9.57 -5.65 -3.51
CA ASN A 88 -10.00 -7.04 -3.51
C ASN A 88 -9.72 -7.67 -4.88
N ASN A 89 -8.78 -8.61 -4.93
CA ASN A 89 -8.43 -9.39 -6.12
C ASN A 89 -9.09 -10.77 -6.14
N SER A 90 -9.91 -11.09 -5.11
CA SER A 90 -10.66 -12.35 -5.08
C SER A 90 -11.93 -12.26 -5.95
N PRO A 91 -12.50 -13.39 -6.38
CA PRO A 91 -13.77 -13.42 -7.09
C PRO A 91 -14.99 -13.16 -6.17
N GLU A 92 -14.78 -13.17 -4.84
CA GLU A 92 -15.84 -13.03 -3.84
C GLU A 92 -15.79 -11.68 -3.14
N GLU A 93 -16.89 -11.28 -2.49
CA GLU A 93 -16.88 -10.15 -1.57
C GLU A 93 -16.01 -10.46 -0.35
N VAL A 94 -15.12 -9.53 0.01
CA VAL A 94 -14.33 -9.63 1.24
C VAL A 94 -14.90 -8.71 2.30
N TRP A 95 -15.12 -9.28 3.49
CA TRP A 95 -15.71 -8.62 4.64
C TRP A 95 -14.66 -8.37 5.71
N ILE A 96 -14.37 -7.11 5.97
CA ILE A 96 -13.37 -6.68 6.97
C ILE A 96 -14.12 -6.16 8.19
N PRO A 97 -14.06 -6.84 9.35
CA PRO A 97 -14.66 -6.35 10.58
C PRO A 97 -13.89 -5.11 11.08
N LEU A 98 -14.62 -4.04 11.42
CA LEU A 98 -14.00 -2.81 11.91
C LEU A 98 -13.72 -2.80 13.42
N GLN A 99 -14.34 -3.71 14.16
CA GLN A 99 -14.26 -3.73 15.62
C GLN A 99 -13.53 -4.93 16.21
N GLN A 100 -13.01 -5.80 15.36
CA GLN A 100 -12.17 -6.92 15.79
C GLN A 100 -10.70 -6.60 15.53
N ASP A 101 -9.82 -7.15 16.34
CA ASP A 101 -8.35 -7.02 16.20
C ASP A 101 -7.80 -7.69 14.92
N LYS A 102 -8.53 -7.61 13.82
CA LYS A 102 -8.09 -8.15 12.54
C LYS A 102 -6.99 -7.28 11.95
N LYS A 103 -5.77 -7.76 12.08
CA LYS A 103 -4.58 -7.09 11.51
C LYS A 103 -4.52 -7.36 10.02
N ILE A 104 -4.93 -6.39 9.20
CA ILE A 104 -5.03 -6.55 7.74
C ILE A 104 -3.73 -6.23 7.01
N MET A 105 -2.91 -5.33 7.52
CA MET A 105 -1.63 -4.93 6.95
C MET A 105 -0.55 -4.78 8.01
N GLN A 106 0.67 -4.57 7.58
CA GLN A 106 1.81 -4.26 8.43
C GLN A 106 2.62 -3.13 7.82
N PHE A 107 3.32 -2.37 8.67
CA PHE A 107 4.30 -1.38 8.23
C PHE A 107 5.71 -1.85 8.56
N ILE A 108 6.62 -1.62 7.64
CA ILE A 108 8.05 -1.84 7.82
C ILE A 108 8.71 -0.47 7.80
N HIS A 109 9.50 -0.17 8.83
CA HIS A 109 10.30 1.04 8.88
C HIS A 109 11.59 0.80 8.10
N VAL A 110 11.78 1.57 7.03
CA VAL A 110 12.87 1.36 6.06
C VAL A 110 13.72 2.62 5.98
N PRO A 111 15.06 2.52 6.13
CA PRO A 111 15.95 3.63 5.81
C PRO A 111 15.95 3.88 4.30
N ILE A 112 16.06 5.14 3.90
CA ILE A 112 16.11 5.55 2.50
C ILE A 112 17.38 6.37 2.24
N LEU A 113 17.89 6.27 1.03
CA LEU A 113 18.96 7.13 0.55
C LEU A 113 18.34 8.31 -0.19
N LEU A 114 18.50 9.50 0.36
CA LEU A 114 18.10 10.74 -0.30
C LEU A 114 19.26 11.20 -1.17
N SER A 115 19.06 11.23 -2.47
CA SER A 115 20.04 11.73 -3.43
C SER A 115 19.41 12.75 -4.36
N ASN A 116 20.21 13.72 -4.78
CA ASN A 116 19.82 14.65 -5.84
C ASN A 116 20.24 14.05 -7.18
N PRO A 117 19.32 13.77 -8.10
CA PRO A 117 19.68 13.32 -9.43
C PRO A 117 20.45 14.43 -10.16
N ILE A 118 21.46 14.05 -10.92
CA ILE A 118 22.24 14.94 -11.77
C ILE A 118 21.97 14.52 -13.22
N GLU A 119 21.54 15.46 -14.02
CA GLU A 119 21.41 15.26 -15.46
C GLU A 119 22.79 15.31 -16.10
N ILE A 120 23.10 14.31 -16.91
CA ILE A 120 24.36 14.24 -17.69
C ILE A 120 24.04 14.03 -19.16
N PRO A 121 24.94 14.47 -20.10
CA PRO A 121 24.79 14.18 -21.51
C PRO A 121 24.77 12.68 -21.82
N ASN A 122 24.11 12.29 -22.92
CA ASN A 122 24.00 10.89 -23.33
C ASN A 122 25.36 10.22 -23.51
N GLU A 123 26.34 10.93 -24.11
CA GLU A 123 27.68 10.40 -24.34
C GLU A 123 28.39 10.07 -23.02
N GLU A 124 28.21 10.93 -22.00
CA GLU A 124 28.76 10.70 -20.67
C GLU A 124 28.06 9.52 -19.97
N TYR A 125 26.74 9.40 -20.14
CA TYR A 125 25.96 8.29 -19.60
C TYR A 125 26.43 6.97 -20.19
N GLU A 126 26.55 6.87 -21.53
CA GLU A 126 26.98 5.66 -22.22
C GLU A 126 28.39 5.21 -21.82
N GLU A 127 29.28 6.18 -21.60
CA GLU A 127 30.64 5.87 -21.13
C GLU A 127 30.64 5.29 -19.71
N LYS A 128 29.90 5.93 -18.79
CA LYS A 128 29.79 5.46 -17.40
C LYS A 128 29.05 4.12 -17.32
N ALA A 129 28.04 3.89 -18.16
CA ALA A 129 27.24 2.68 -18.15
C ALA A 129 28.07 1.42 -18.51
N LYS A 130 29.15 1.54 -19.27
CA LYS A 130 30.02 0.41 -19.63
C LYS A 130 30.60 -0.30 -18.40
N ASP A 131 30.94 0.47 -17.37
CA ASP A 131 31.58 -0.03 -16.16
C ASP A 131 30.58 -0.26 -15.01
N TRP A 132 29.29 0.17 -15.19
CA TRP A 132 28.30 0.13 -14.10
C TRP A 132 27.73 -1.26 -13.85
N GLY A 133 27.69 -2.13 -14.87
CA GLY A 133 27.19 -3.49 -14.73
C GLY A 133 27.12 -4.23 -16.06
N THR A 134 26.96 -5.53 -15.97
CA THR A 134 26.95 -6.45 -17.14
C THR A 134 25.56 -6.72 -17.71
N ARG A 135 24.50 -6.24 -17.04
CA ARG A 135 23.12 -6.53 -17.45
C ARG A 135 22.65 -5.69 -18.64
N GLY A 136 23.15 -4.44 -18.77
CA GLY A 136 22.69 -3.51 -19.81
C GLY A 136 21.19 -3.24 -19.71
N ASP A 137 20.53 -3.18 -20.85
CA ASP A 137 19.08 -2.96 -21.02
C ASP A 137 18.22 -4.22 -20.91
N LYS A 138 18.83 -5.37 -20.61
CA LYS A 138 18.12 -6.66 -20.50
C LYS A 138 17.22 -6.69 -19.28
N GLY A 139 15.95 -6.43 -19.50
CA GLY A 139 14.88 -6.49 -18.51
C GLY A 139 13.77 -7.45 -18.91
N PHE A 140 12.68 -7.47 -18.13
CA PHE A 140 11.41 -8.16 -18.44
C PHE A 140 11.56 -9.63 -18.85
N GLY A 141 12.36 -10.42 -18.13
CA GLY A 141 12.54 -11.84 -18.39
C GLY A 141 13.51 -12.19 -19.52
N ALA A 142 14.31 -11.23 -20.00
CA ALA A 142 15.31 -11.49 -21.04
C ALA A 142 16.37 -12.57 -20.67
N HIS A 143 16.43 -12.98 -19.40
CA HIS A 143 17.31 -14.02 -18.88
C HIS A 143 16.62 -15.36 -18.61
N ASP A 144 15.27 -15.42 -18.71
CA ASP A 144 14.49 -16.60 -18.30
C ASP A 144 14.41 -17.70 -19.39
N ASN A 145 15.01 -17.45 -20.55
CA ASN A 145 15.06 -18.39 -21.69
C ASN A 145 16.41 -19.13 -21.77
N LYS A 146 16.86 -19.72 -20.64
CA LYS A 146 17.96 -20.70 -20.67
C LYS A 146 17.51 -22.04 -20.15
#